data_b08512acd03cbdf401623e202799aef9
#
_entry.id   b08512acd03cbdf401623e202799aef9
#
_cell.length_a   1.000
_cell.length_b   1.000
_cell.length_c   1.000
_cell.angle_alpha   90.00
_cell.angle_beta   90.00
_cell.angle_gamma   90.00
#
_symmetry.space_group_name_H-M   'P 1'
#
loop_
_entity.id
_entity.type
_entity.pdbx_description
1 polymer ?
#
loop_
_entity_poly.entity_id
_entity_poly.type
_entity_poly.pdbx_seq_one_letter_code
_entity_poly.pdbx_strand_id
1 'polypeptide(L)'
;MLVLVDTFSGWVEAFPNKGETATVVAKRLLEDIVPRYGLPVTMGSDNGPAFVSQIVQGLAQALGTKWKLHCEYNPQSSGQGERMNRNLKETLTKLAIETGRDWVTLLPFTIFRARNTPYKILYERPPPVCPIFEGKCLPPPTLGQFQQTLMTLSKVHSHV
;
A
#
# COMPACT_ATOMS: atom_id res chain seq x y z
N MET A 1 7.65 10.51 -0.94
CA MET A 1 6.86 9.27 -0.72
C MET A 1 6.13 8.91 -2.00
N LEU A 2 6.31 7.70 -2.51
CA LEU A 2 5.55 7.17 -3.65
C LEU A 2 4.28 6.49 -3.11
N VAL A 3 3.12 6.84 -3.65
CA VAL A 3 1.82 6.27 -3.28
C VAL A 3 1.19 5.65 -4.53
N LEU A 4 0.74 4.42 -4.40
CA LEU A 4 0.02 3.66 -5.43
C LEU A 4 -1.36 3.28 -4.88
N VAL A 5 -2.39 3.48 -5.68
CA VAL A 5 -3.77 3.18 -5.28
C VAL A 5 -4.42 2.32 -6.36
N ASP A 6 -4.96 1.18 -5.96
CA ASP A 6 -5.85 0.42 -6.84
C ASP A 6 -7.21 1.13 -6.92
N THR A 7 -7.59 1.53 -8.12
CA THR A 7 -8.80 2.34 -8.33
C THR A 7 -10.10 1.56 -8.15
N PHE A 8 -10.03 0.23 -8.19
CA PHE A 8 -11.20 -0.63 -7.98
C PHE A 8 -11.49 -0.83 -6.49
N SER A 9 -10.51 -1.31 -5.73
CA SER A 9 -10.69 -1.63 -4.31
C SER A 9 -10.37 -0.46 -3.37
N GLY A 10 -9.63 0.55 -3.85
CA GLY A 10 -9.04 1.59 -3.01
C GLY A 10 -7.82 1.11 -2.22
N TRP A 11 -7.30 -0.09 -2.50
CA TRP A 11 -6.10 -0.59 -1.84
C TRP A 11 -4.91 0.34 -2.08
N VAL A 12 -4.14 0.60 -1.04
CA VAL A 12 -3.03 1.55 -1.09
C VAL A 12 -1.71 0.89 -0.72
N GLU A 13 -0.68 1.21 -1.48
CA GLU A 13 0.72 0.97 -1.16
C GLU A 13 1.44 2.31 -1.08
N ALA A 14 2.32 2.47 -0.11
CA ALA A 14 3.14 3.67 0.00
C ALA A 14 4.57 3.31 0.40
N PHE A 15 5.52 3.93 -0.26
CA PHE A 15 6.94 3.65 -0.10
C PHE A 15 7.69 4.92 0.29
N PRO A 16 8.52 4.86 1.36
CA PRO A 16 9.43 5.94 1.66
C PRO A 16 10.53 5.99 0.59
N ASN A 17 10.79 7.16 0.05
CA ASN A 17 11.85 7.39 -0.91
C ASN A 17 12.54 8.74 -0.65
N LYS A 18 13.83 8.78 -0.90
CA LYS A 18 14.66 9.99 -0.74
C LYS A 18 14.55 10.96 -1.91
N GLY A 19 14.02 10.50 -3.06
CA GLY A 19 13.89 11.30 -4.27
C GLY A 19 12.71 10.83 -5.12
N GLU A 20 12.19 11.71 -5.96
CA GLU A 20 11.09 11.44 -6.88
C GLU A 20 11.65 11.26 -8.29
N THR A 21 12.43 10.18 -8.48
CA THR A 21 13.04 9.86 -9.77
C THR A 21 12.35 8.68 -10.44
N ALA A 22 12.41 8.65 -11.77
CA ALA A 22 11.89 7.56 -12.59
C ALA A 22 12.46 6.19 -12.19
N THR A 23 13.74 6.13 -11.86
CA THR A 23 14.40 4.91 -11.43
C THR A 23 13.81 4.36 -10.14
N VAL A 24 13.47 5.24 -9.17
CA VAL A 24 12.81 4.83 -7.93
C VAL A 24 11.42 4.27 -8.20
N VAL A 25 10.64 4.91 -9.07
CA VAL A 25 9.31 4.42 -9.47
C VAL A 25 9.43 3.04 -10.12
N ALA A 26 10.30 2.89 -11.12
CA ALA A 26 10.52 1.64 -11.84
C ALA A 26 10.95 0.51 -10.87
N LYS A 27 11.89 0.80 -9.97
CA LYS A 27 12.36 -0.15 -8.96
C LYS A 27 11.22 -0.63 -8.06
N ARG A 28 10.42 0.29 -7.52
CA ARG A 28 9.29 -0.06 -6.65
C ARG A 28 8.21 -0.88 -7.35
N LEU A 29 7.94 -0.58 -8.62
CA LEU A 29 7.01 -1.38 -9.42
C LEU A 29 7.51 -2.81 -9.59
N LEU A 30 8.76 -3.00 -9.96
CA LEU A 30 9.33 -4.31 -10.23
C LEU A 30 9.57 -5.16 -8.97
N GLU A 31 10.02 -4.55 -7.88
CA GLU A 31 10.38 -5.27 -6.65
C GLU A 31 9.21 -5.49 -5.70
N ASP A 32 8.31 -4.52 -5.59
CA ASP A 32 7.28 -4.54 -4.56
C ASP A 32 5.86 -4.79 -5.11
N ILE A 33 5.53 -4.29 -6.31
CA ILE A 33 4.17 -4.35 -6.84
C ILE A 33 3.96 -5.57 -7.71
N VAL A 34 4.75 -5.73 -8.77
CA VAL A 34 4.59 -6.82 -9.73
C VAL A 34 4.66 -8.21 -9.09
N PRO A 35 5.61 -8.51 -8.18
CA PRO A 35 5.68 -9.82 -7.53
C PRO A 35 4.50 -10.15 -6.62
N ARG A 36 3.84 -9.12 -6.08
CA ARG A 36 2.74 -9.28 -5.10
C ARG A 36 1.36 -9.26 -5.72
N TYR A 37 1.17 -8.47 -6.76
CA TYR A 37 -0.15 -8.19 -7.35
C TYR A 37 -0.24 -8.53 -8.84
N GLY A 38 0.87 -8.93 -9.44
CA GLY A 38 0.94 -9.17 -10.89
C GLY A 38 1.08 -7.88 -11.70
N LEU A 39 1.00 -8.03 -13.02
CA LEU A 39 1.11 -6.91 -13.95
C LEU A 39 -0.21 -6.16 -14.07
N PRO A 40 -0.26 -4.86 -13.75
CA PRO A 40 -1.46 -4.07 -13.95
C PRO A 40 -1.74 -3.87 -15.44
N VAL A 41 -2.98 -4.00 -15.85
CA VAL A 41 -3.40 -3.75 -17.25
C VAL A 41 -3.23 -2.29 -17.63
N THR A 42 -3.56 -1.39 -16.69
CA THR A 42 -3.47 0.06 -16.89
C THR A 42 -2.94 0.72 -15.63
N MET A 43 -2.03 1.66 -15.80
CA MET A 43 -1.56 2.56 -14.73
C MET A 43 -1.83 4.00 -15.11
N GLY A 44 -2.19 4.80 -14.13
CA GLY A 44 -2.40 6.24 -14.28
C GLY A 44 -1.47 7.02 -13.37
N SER A 45 -0.92 8.12 -13.85
CA SER A 45 -0.14 9.06 -13.05
C SER A 45 -0.41 10.50 -13.46
N ASP A 46 -0.01 11.44 -12.62
CA ASP A 46 0.12 12.85 -13.03
C ASP A 46 1.27 13.02 -14.03
N ASN A 47 1.45 14.25 -14.49
CA ASN A 47 2.52 14.62 -15.43
C ASN A 47 3.84 14.95 -14.71
N GLY A 48 4.07 14.41 -13.52
CA GLY A 48 5.32 14.59 -12.79
C GLY A 48 6.53 14.09 -13.61
N PRO A 49 7.69 14.75 -13.53
CA PRO A 49 8.86 14.44 -14.35
C PRO A 49 9.30 12.96 -14.27
N ALA A 50 9.09 12.32 -13.11
CA ALA A 50 9.41 10.92 -12.92
C ALA A 50 8.55 10.00 -13.79
N PHE A 51 7.28 10.33 -13.99
CA PHE A 51 6.32 9.49 -14.72
C PHE A 51 6.34 9.72 -16.23
N VAL A 52 6.73 10.92 -16.67
CA VAL A 52 6.88 11.28 -18.09
C VAL A 52 8.19 10.74 -18.67
N SER A 53 9.12 10.30 -17.82
CA SER A 53 10.45 9.86 -18.24
C SER A 53 10.42 8.64 -19.18
N GLN A 54 11.38 8.57 -20.09
CA GLN A 54 11.56 7.43 -21.00
C GLN A 54 11.75 6.09 -20.23
N ILE A 55 12.34 6.12 -19.03
CA ILE A 55 12.55 4.93 -18.21
C ILE A 55 11.22 4.29 -17.83
N VAL A 56 10.28 5.09 -17.33
CA VAL A 56 8.96 4.60 -16.89
C VAL A 56 8.10 4.20 -18.08
N GLN A 57 8.16 4.96 -19.17
CA GLN A 57 7.42 4.64 -20.41
C GLN A 57 7.97 3.36 -21.07
N GLY A 58 9.29 3.21 -21.12
CA GLY A 58 9.93 1.99 -21.63
C GLY A 58 9.63 0.77 -20.77
N LEU A 59 9.60 0.92 -19.46
CA LEU A 59 9.18 -0.15 -18.54
C LEU A 59 7.72 -0.55 -18.77
N ALA A 60 6.81 0.39 -18.89
CA ALA A 60 5.41 0.11 -19.15
C ALA A 60 5.23 -0.67 -20.48
N GLN A 61 5.94 -0.26 -21.50
CA GLN A 61 5.94 -0.96 -22.79
C GLN A 61 6.48 -2.38 -22.68
N ALA A 62 7.61 -2.57 -21.99
CA ALA A 62 8.21 -3.89 -21.78
C ALA A 62 7.31 -4.84 -20.97
N LEU A 63 6.54 -4.31 -20.02
CA LEU A 63 5.60 -5.06 -19.21
C LEU A 63 4.21 -5.24 -19.86
N GLY A 64 3.98 -4.66 -21.03
CA GLY A 64 2.67 -4.70 -21.70
C GLY A 64 1.58 -3.91 -20.97
N THR A 65 1.95 -3.00 -20.06
CA THR A 65 1.04 -2.18 -19.26
C THR A 65 0.72 -0.88 -19.99
N LYS A 66 -0.55 -0.50 -20.07
CA LYS A 66 -0.96 0.79 -20.63
C LYS A 66 -0.73 1.90 -19.61
N TRP A 67 0.25 2.76 -19.83
CA TRP A 67 0.49 3.93 -18.98
C TRP A 67 -0.28 5.14 -19.50
N LYS A 68 -1.12 5.70 -18.66
CA LYS A 68 -1.93 6.90 -18.95
C LYS A 68 -1.43 8.06 -18.12
N LEU A 69 -0.93 9.10 -18.77
CA LEU A 69 -0.67 10.38 -18.13
C LEU A 69 -2.00 11.15 -18.04
N HIS A 70 -2.37 11.58 -16.84
CA HIS A 70 -3.58 12.35 -16.63
C HIS A 70 -3.33 13.79 -17.03
N CYS A 71 -4.03 14.25 -18.07
CA CYS A 71 -4.10 15.67 -18.38
C CYS A 71 -4.91 16.41 -17.32
N GLU A 72 -4.58 17.67 -17.06
CA GLU A 72 -5.21 18.56 -16.08
C GLU A 72 -6.75 18.70 -16.23
N TYR A 73 -7.29 18.30 -17.39
CA TYR A 73 -8.72 18.40 -17.70
C TYR A 73 -9.57 17.19 -17.31
N ASN A 74 -9.00 16.14 -16.68
CA ASN A 74 -9.82 15.00 -16.22
C ASN A 74 -9.64 14.75 -14.70
N PRO A 75 -10.30 15.58 -13.86
CA PRO A 75 -10.10 15.56 -12.41
C PRO A 75 -10.61 14.28 -11.72
N GLN A 76 -11.44 13.49 -12.38
CA GLN A 76 -11.98 12.27 -11.76
C GLN A 76 -10.96 11.12 -11.71
N SER A 77 -10.03 11.05 -12.64
CA SER A 77 -9.07 9.94 -12.72
C SER A 77 -7.85 10.12 -11.82
N SER A 78 -7.43 11.38 -11.51
CA SER A 78 -6.33 11.67 -10.58
C SER A 78 -6.81 11.87 -9.14
N GLY A 79 -8.07 12.25 -8.96
CA GLY A 79 -8.62 12.65 -7.66
C GLY A 79 -8.59 11.59 -6.57
N GLN A 80 -8.54 10.30 -6.91
CA GLN A 80 -8.44 9.23 -5.91
C GLN A 80 -7.03 9.11 -5.35
N GLY A 81 -6.02 9.15 -6.21
CA GLY A 81 -4.61 9.13 -5.80
C GLY A 81 -4.23 10.37 -4.98
N GLU A 82 -4.66 11.55 -5.42
CA GLU A 82 -4.42 12.81 -4.72
C GLU A 82 -5.08 12.85 -3.34
N ARG A 83 -6.35 12.42 -3.26
CA ARG A 83 -7.07 12.32 -1.97
C ARG A 83 -6.37 11.34 -1.02
N MET A 84 -5.94 10.18 -1.53
CA MET A 84 -5.24 9.19 -0.71
C MET A 84 -3.90 9.74 -0.24
N ASN A 85 -3.13 10.38 -1.10
CA ASN A 85 -1.85 11.02 -0.74
C ASN A 85 -2.04 12.09 0.35
N ARG A 86 -3.09 12.92 0.25
CA ARG A 86 -3.46 13.90 1.26
C ARG A 86 -3.81 13.22 2.59
N ASN A 87 -4.69 12.23 2.57
CA ASN A 87 -5.12 11.50 3.76
C ASN A 87 -3.94 10.82 4.49
N LEU A 88 -3.01 10.22 3.74
CA LEU A 88 -1.81 9.62 4.31
C LEU A 88 -0.92 10.68 4.97
N LYS A 89 -0.68 11.82 4.30
CA LYS A 89 0.11 12.91 4.85
C LYS A 89 -0.50 13.51 6.12
N GLU A 90 -1.81 13.74 6.14
CA GLU A 90 -2.52 14.24 7.32
C GLU A 90 -2.46 13.26 8.49
N THR A 91 -2.65 11.98 8.23
CA THR A 91 -2.56 10.93 9.25
C THR A 91 -1.15 10.81 9.80
N LEU A 92 -0.13 10.83 8.92
CA LEU A 92 1.28 10.82 9.34
C LEU A 92 1.62 12.02 10.21
N THR A 93 1.17 13.21 9.83
CA THR A 93 1.42 14.44 10.60
C THR A 93 0.82 14.34 12.00
N LYS A 94 -0.44 13.89 12.11
CA LYS A 94 -1.09 13.69 13.41
C LYS A 94 -0.33 12.68 14.28
N LEU A 95 0.02 11.52 13.72
CA LEU A 95 0.76 10.49 14.44
C LEU A 95 2.17 10.96 14.85
N ALA A 96 2.85 11.74 14.01
CA ALA A 96 4.17 12.29 14.33
C ALA A 96 4.09 13.29 15.52
N ILE A 97 3.06 14.13 15.55
CA ILE A 97 2.83 15.06 16.67
C ILE A 97 2.52 14.28 17.96
N GLU A 98 1.67 13.28 17.88
CA GLU A 98 1.24 12.49 19.05
C GLU A 98 2.36 11.61 19.63
N THR A 99 3.21 11.04 18.75
CA THR A 99 4.21 10.03 19.17
C THR A 99 5.63 10.55 19.23
N GLY A 100 5.92 11.70 18.63
CA GLY A 100 7.28 12.24 18.47
C GLY A 100 8.19 11.41 17.56
N ARG A 101 7.64 10.43 16.81
CA ARG A 101 8.42 9.55 15.93
C ARG A 101 8.50 10.10 14.51
N ASP A 102 9.50 9.65 13.76
CA ASP A 102 9.66 10.01 12.36
C ASP A 102 8.58 9.36 11.48
N TRP A 103 8.26 10.00 10.36
CA TRP A 103 7.19 9.58 9.47
C TRP A 103 7.45 8.23 8.76
N VAL A 104 8.71 7.83 8.57
CA VAL A 104 9.07 6.56 7.93
C VAL A 104 8.69 5.40 8.85
N THR A 105 8.98 5.54 10.14
CA THR A 105 8.58 4.56 11.18
C THR A 105 7.06 4.46 11.30
N LEU A 106 6.34 5.57 11.11
CA LEU A 106 4.88 5.63 11.24
C LEU A 106 4.12 5.22 9.97
N LEU A 107 4.79 5.18 8.82
CA LEU A 107 4.18 4.88 7.54
C LEU A 107 3.42 3.53 7.50
N PRO A 108 3.95 2.41 8.03
CA PRO A 108 3.23 1.14 8.05
C PRO A 108 1.89 1.21 8.79
N PHE A 109 1.82 1.93 9.91
CA PHE A 109 0.59 2.12 10.69
C PHE A 109 -0.43 2.97 9.93
N THR A 110 0.04 3.99 9.23
CA THR A 110 -0.80 4.85 8.39
C THR A 110 -1.40 4.09 7.23
N ILE A 111 -0.61 3.27 6.55
CA ILE A 111 -1.06 2.38 5.47
C ILE A 111 -2.08 1.37 6.00
N PHE A 112 -1.82 0.77 7.16
CA PHE A 112 -2.75 -0.17 7.78
C PHE A 112 -4.12 0.47 8.02
N ARG A 113 -4.18 1.70 8.55
CA ARG A 113 -5.44 2.44 8.71
C ARG A 113 -6.12 2.72 7.38
N ALA A 114 -5.37 3.14 6.37
CA ALA A 114 -5.90 3.42 5.04
C ALA A 114 -6.49 2.17 4.35
N ARG A 115 -5.95 0.99 4.65
CA ARG A 115 -6.41 -0.30 4.10
C ARG A 115 -7.62 -0.89 4.80
N ASN A 116 -8.06 -0.36 5.92
CA ASN A 116 -9.17 -0.96 6.68
C ASN A 116 -10.42 -1.16 5.81
N THR A 117 -10.87 -0.13 5.10
CA THR A 117 -12.03 -0.25 4.19
C THR A 117 -11.73 -1.12 2.96
N PRO A 118 -10.62 -0.91 2.22
CA PRO A 118 -10.21 -1.81 1.15
C PRO A 118 -10.09 -3.27 1.57
N TYR A 119 -9.55 -3.53 2.76
CA TYR A 119 -9.46 -4.89 3.28
C TYR A 119 -10.82 -5.55 3.44
N LYS A 120 -11.82 -4.82 3.96
CA LYS A 120 -13.19 -5.32 4.08
C LYS A 120 -13.83 -5.62 2.73
N ILE A 121 -13.55 -4.81 1.72
CA ILE A 121 -14.04 -5.02 0.36
C ILE A 121 -13.44 -6.28 -0.26
N LEU A 122 -12.12 -6.48 -0.10
CA LEU A 122 -11.40 -7.60 -0.72
C LEU A 122 -11.64 -8.94 -0.02
N TYR A 123 -11.76 -8.92 1.30
CA TYR A 123 -11.78 -10.15 2.12
C TYR A 123 -13.09 -10.38 2.86
N GLU A 124 -14.09 -9.51 2.66
CA GLU A 124 -15.42 -9.56 3.28
C GLU A 124 -15.43 -9.62 4.82
N ARG A 125 -14.30 -9.30 5.43
CA ARG A 125 -14.08 -9.30 6.88
C ARG A 125 -13.22 -8.11 7.30
N PRO A 126 -13.31 -7.63 8.55
CA PRO A 126 -12.40 -6.60 9.04
C PRO A 126 -10.96 -7.12 9.05
N PRO A 127 -9.95 -6.23 8.87
CA PRO A 127 -8.56 -6.61 9.04
C PRO A 127 -8.32 -7.12 10.45
N PRO A 128 -7.39 -8.07 10.65
CA PRO A 128 -7.01 -8.52 11.98
C PRO A 128 -6.44 -7.30 12.75
N VAL A 129 -7.18 -6.85 13.74
CA VAL A 129 -6.74 -5.74 14.59
C VAL A 129 -5.79 -6.29 15.62
N CYS A 130 -4.59 -5.72 15.72
CA CYS A 130 -3.70 -6.04 16.82
C CYS A 130 -4.38 -5.56 18.11
N PRO A 131 -4.59 -6.43 19.11
CA PRO A 131 -5.30 -6.08 20.35
C PRO A 131 -4.72 -4.88 21.11
N ILE A 132 -3.46 -4.54 20.85
CA ILE A 132 -2.77 -3.37 21.41
C ILE A 132 -3.47 -2.05 21.02
N PHE A 133 -4.15 -2.00 19.85
CA PHE A 133 -4.84 -0.79 19.39
C PHE A 133 -6.24 -0.59 20.00
N GLU A 134 -6.82 -1.62 20.61
CA GLU A 134 -8.11 -1.53 21.32
C GLU A 134 -7.96 -1.20 22.81
N GLY A 135 -6.74 -0.92 23.29
CA GLY A 135 -6.48 -0.68 24.72
C GLY A 135 -6.66 -1.93 25.58
N LYS A 136 -6.92 -3.08 24.99
CA LYS A 136 -6.95 -4.38 25.65
C LYS A 136 -5.57 -5.02 25.50
N CYS A 137 -4.71 -4.84 26.51
CA CYS A 137 -3.53 -5.68 26.66
C CYS A 137 -4.00 -7.14 26.89
N LEU A 138 -4.12 -7.90 25.81
CA LEU A 138 -4.16 -9.35 25.96
C LEU A 138 -2.78 -9.80 26.43
N PRO A 139 -2.68 -10.65 27.42
CA PRO A 139 -1.39 -11.24 27.78
C PRO A 139 -0.80 -11.92 26.55
N PRO A 140 0.53 -11.90 26.37
CA PRO A 140 1.17 -12.58 25.27
C PRO A 140 0.69 -14.04 25.25
N PRO A 141 0.41 -14.60 24.06
CA PRO A 141 -0.06 -15.96 23.93
C PRO A 141 0.93 -16.89 24.65
N THR A 142 0.44 -17.75 25.50
CA THR A 142 1.27 -18.75 26.16
C THR A 142 1.88 -19.68 25.11
N LEU A 143 3.05 -20.27 25.38
CA LEU A 143 3.73 -21.20 24.47
C LEU A 143 2.78 -22.32 23.99
N GLY A 144 1.85 -22.76 24.85
CA GLY A 144 0.83 -23.76 24.51
C GLY A 144 -0.20 -23.25 23.48
N GLN A 145 -0.63 -22.00 23.57
CA GLN A 145 -1.54 -21.40 22.56
C GLN A 145 -0.87 -21.24 21.21
N PHE A 146 0.42 -20.86 21.21
CA PHE A 146 1.21 -20.77 19.98
C PHE A 146 1.39 -22.14 19.31
N GLN A 147 1.68 -23.20 20.10
CA GLN A 147 1.78 -24.57 19.61
C GLN A 147 0.45 -25.08 19.07
N GLN A 148 -0.67 -24.81 19.72
CA GLN A 148 -2.00 -25.16 19.23
C GLN A 148 -2.34 -24.49 17.90
N THR A 149 -1.99 -23.21 17.74
CA THR A 149 -2.18 -22.47 16.49
C THR A 149 -1.34 -23.08 15.36
N LEU A 150 -0.08 -23.42 15.62
CA LEU A 150 0.80 -24.09 14.65
C LEU A 150 0.27 -25.48 14.25
N MET A 151 -0.24 -26.27 15.20
CA MET A 151 -0.83 -27.57 14.90
C MET A 151 -2.11 -27.44 14.06
N THR A 152 -2.92 -26.43 14.30
CA THR A 152 -4.13 -26.16 13.49
C THR A 152 -3.75 -25.75 12.07
N LEU A 153 -2.75 -24.88 11.92
CA LEU A 153 -2.24 -24.47 10.61
C LEU A 153 -1.61 -25.63 9.84
N SER A 154 -0.88 -26.55 10.51
CA SER A 154 -0.31 -27.72 9.86
C SER A 154 -1.38 -28.70 9.37
N LYS A 155 -2.50 -28.85 10.11
CA LYS A 155 -3.63 -29.68 9.68
C LYS A 155 -4.37 -29.10 8.47
N VAL A 156 -4.47 -27.77 8.37
CA VAL A 156 -5.06 -27.11 7.20
C VAL A 156 -4.17 -27.30 5.96
N HIS A 157 -2.84 -27.27 6.13
CA HIS A 157 -1.88 -27.46 5.04
C HIS A 157 -1.77 -28.89 4.53
N SER A 158 -2.16 -29.88 5.34
CA SER A 158 -2.14 -31.31 4.93
C SER A 158 -3.40 -31.75 4.18
N HIS A 159 -4.37 -30.86 3.94
CA HIS A 159 -5.61 -31.13 3.22
C HIS A 159 -5.74 -30.36 1.89
N VAL A 160 -4.66 -29.72 1.45
CA VAL A 160 -4.48 -29.10 0.11
C VAL A 160 -3.42 -29.88 -0.63
#